data_f6463e5f73b7923b81666d3820bb042f
#
_entry.id   f6463e5f73b7923b81666d3820bb042f
#
_cell.length_a   1.000
_cell.length_b   1.000
_cell.length_c   1.000
_cell.angle_alpha   90.00
_cell.angle_beta   90.00
_cell.angle_gamma   90.00
#
_symmetry.space_group_name_H-M   'P 1'
#
loop_
_entity.id
_entity.type
_entity.pdbx_description
1 polymer ?
#
loop_
_entity_poly.entity_id
_entity_poly.type
_entity_poly.pdbx_seq_one_letter_code
_entity_poly.pdbx_strand_id
1 'polypeptide(L)'
;MDGLITFFASHYALRAETVLKRAGLHAKLIAGPRDLSPNCGVALRFEYANRERALGLLDAQRVQVDAVHKFVPRTDGWRSAEVAEWRR
;
A
#
# COMPACT_ATOMS: atom_id res chain seq x y z
N MET A 1 4.91 8.07 6.90
CA MET A 1 4.07 7.41 5.89
C MET A 1 3.03 6.56 6.61
N ASP A 2 1.82 6.96 6.50
CA ASP A 2 0.70 6.39 7.25
C ASP A 2 -0.23 5.51 6.39
N GLY A 3 0.04 5.38 5.11
CA GLY A 3 -0.74 4.54 4.22
C GLY A 3 -0.07 3.20 3.96
N LEU A 4 -0.87 2.20 3.71
CA LEU A 4 -0.39 0.87 3.34
C LEU A 4 -1.28 0.31 2.23
N ILE A 5 -0.66 -0.19 1.19
CA ILE A 5 -1.35 -0.88 0.11
C ILE A 5 -0.96 -2.35 0.18
N THR A 6 -1.96 -3.22 0.18
CA THR A 6 -1.74 -4.66 0.10
C THR A 6 -2.07 -5.15 -1.31
N PHE A 7 -1.45 -6.26 -1.69
CA PHE A 7 -1.55 -6.79 -3.06
C PHE A 7 -1.84 -8.28 -3.02
N PHE A 8 -2.35 -8.80 -4.13
CA PHE A 8 -2.62 -10.24 -4.25
C PHE A 8 -1.36 -11.05 -4.47
N ALA A 9 -0.31 -10.43 -5.00
CA ALA A 9 0.96 -11.10 -5.24
C ALA A 9 2.10 -10.10 -5.13
N SER A 10 3.28 -10.60 -4.77
CA SER A 10 4.46 -9.76 -4.53
C SER A 10 4.91 -8.99 -5.78
N HIS A 11 4.73 -9.56 -6.97
CA HIS A 11 5.15 -8.86 -8.19
C HIS A 11 4.35 -7.58 -8.43
N TYR A 12 3.10 -7.52 -8.01
CA TYR A 12 2.33 -6.28 -8.08
C TYR A 12 2.88 -5.22 -7.13
N ALA A 13 3.30 -5.65 -5.94
CA ALA A 13 3.89 -4.72 -4.97
C ALA A 13 5.20 -4.12 -5.48
N LEU A 14 6.05 -4.93 -6.07
CA LEU A 14 7.31 -4.48 -6.66
C LEU A 14 7.06 -3.48 -7.80
N ARG A 15 6.13 -3.80 -8.66
CA ARG A 15 5.78 -2.91 -9.78
C ARG A 15 5.18 -1.60 -9.28
N ALA A 16 4.35 -1.68 -8.26
CA ALA A 16 3.74 -0.49 -7.67
C ALA A 16 4.80 0.46 -7.11
N GLU A 17 5.80 -0.07 -6.41
CA GLU A 17 6.89 0.75 -5.91
C GLU A 17 7.59 1.51 -7.04
N THR A 18 7.90 0.82 -8.12
CA THR A 18 8.53 1.44 -9.28
C THR A 18 7.68 2.54 -9.88
N VAL A 19 6.39 2.27 -10.08
CA VAL A 19 5.46 3.23 -10.66
C VAL A 19 5.36 4.51 -9.80
N LEU A 20 5.19 4.33 -8.49
CA LEU A 20 5.03 5.48 -7.61
C LEU A 20 6.31 6.28 -7.47
N LYS A 21 7.46 5.63 -7.37
CA LYS A 21 8.74 6.34 -7.29
C LYS A 21 9.03 7.14 -8.56
N ARG A 22 8.71 6.60 -9.72
CA ARG A 22 8.87 7.33 -10.99
C ARG A 22 8.00 8.58 -11.06
N ALA A 23 6.87 8.56 -10.39
CA ALA A 23 5.97 9.70 -10.33
C ALA A 23 6.36 10.71 -9.24
N GLY A 24 7.46 10.47 -8.52
CA GLY A 24 7.91 11.34 -7.46
C GLY A 24 7.19 11.15 -6.13
N LEU A 25 6.45 10.07 -5.98
CA LEU A 25 5.76 9.77 -4.74
C LEU A 25 6.63 8.89 -3.84
N HIS A 26 6.59 9.16 -2.55
CA HIS A 26 7.28 8.31 -1.58
C HIS A 26 6.56 6.98 -1.44
N ALA A 27 7.31 5.91 -1.59
CA ALA A 27 6.78 4.57 -1.43
C ALA A 27 7.90 3.64 -0.98
N LYS A 28 7.58 2.70 -0.11
CA LYS A 28 8.55 1.76 0.43
C LYS A 28 7.92 0.39 0.64
N LEU A 29 8.57 -0.64 0.10
CA LEU A 29 8.16 -2.00 0.35
C LEU A 29 8.54 -2.41 1.77
N ILE A 30 7.62 -3.08 2.44
CA ILE A 30 7.85 -3.64 3.77
C ILE A 30 7.28 -5.07 3.81
N ALA A 31 7.69 -5.82 4.83
CA ALA A 31 7.02 -7.07 5.13
C ALA A 31 5.58 -6.76 5.53
N GLY A 32 4.62 -7.33 4.81
CA GLY A 32 3.22 -7.06 5.05
C GLY A 32 2.73 -7.69 6.35
N PRO A 33 1.88 -6.99 7.10
CA PRO A 33 1.21 -7.62 8.24
C PRO A 33 0.38 -8.82 7.76
N ARG A 34 0.55 -9.96 8.42
CA ARG A 34 -0.14 -11.18 8.01
C ARG A 34 -1.65 -11.05 8.04
N ASP A 35 -2.15 -10.28 9.00
CA ASP A 35 -3.60 -10.07 9.15
C ASP A 35 -4.20 -9.30 7.99
N LEU A 36 -3.40 -8.44 7.35
CA LEU A 36 -3.87 -7.58 6.27
C LEU A 36 -3.50 -8.11 4.89
N SER A 37 -2.47 -8.94 4.81
CA SER A 37 -1.96 -9.44 3.53
C SER A 37 -1.57 -10.91 3.63
N PRO A 38 -2.55 -11.82 3.81
CA PRO A 38 -2.25 -13.24 4.00
C PRO A 38 -1.67 -13.91 2.76
N ASN A 39 -1.97 -13.38 1.57
CA ASN A 39 -1.58 -13.99 0.31
C ASN A 39 -0.30 -13.42 -0.29
N CYS A 40 0.18 -12.30 0.26
CA CYS A 40 1.35 -11.61 -0.26
C CYS A 40 2.25 -11.24 0.91
N GLY A 41 3.50 -11.64 0.87
CA GLY A 41 4.44 -11.39 1.96
C GLY A 41 4.93 -9.96 2.06
N VAL A 42 4.51 -9.08 1.15
CA VAL A 42 4.97 -7.69 1.10
C VAL A 42 3.79 -6.74 0.95
N ALA A 43 4.01 -5.51 1.41
CA ALA A 43 3.06 -4.43 1.25
C ALA A 43 3.83 -3.15 0.93
N LEU A 44 3.12 -2.12 0.51
CA LEU A 44 3.75 -0.86 0.12
C LEU A 44 3.28 0.24 1.05
N ARG A 45 4.24 0.86 1.73
CA ARG A 45 3.96 2.05 2.55
C ARG A 45 4.03 3.29 1.67
N PHE A 46 3.11 4.21 1.92
CA PHE A 46 3.04 5.47 1.19
C PHE A 46 2.34 6.52 2.04
N GLU A 47 2.28 7.75 1.54
CA GLU A 47 1.51 8.80 2.20
C GLU A 47 0.02 8.63 1.86
N TYR A 48 -0.79 8.40 2.86
CA TYR A 48 -2.22 8.17 2.66
C TYR A 48 -2.90 9.35 1.97
N ALA A 49 -2.41 10.56 2.21
CA ALA A 49 -2.94 11.76 1.55
C ALA A 49 -2.81 11.71 0.02
N ASN A 50 -1.88 10.91 -0.49
CA ASN A 50 -1.66 10.74 -1.93
C ASN A 50 -2.42 9.56 -2.52
N ARG A 51 -3.34 8.96 -1.78
CA ARG A 51 -3.98 7.70 -2.19
C ARG A 51 -4.68 7.77 -3.55
N GLU A 52 -5.39 8.85 -3.81
CA GLU A 52 -6.11 8.97 -5.08
C GLU A 52 -5.13 9.02 -6.26
N ARG A 53 -4.07 9.81 -6.12
CA ARG A 53 -3.06 9.91 -7.16
C ARG A 53 -2.31 8.60 -7.33
N ALA A 54 -1.91 7.99 -6.21
CA ALA A 54 -1.20 6.72 -6.24
C ALA A 54 -2.03 5.63 -6.89
N LEU A 55 -3.28 5.49 -6.48
CA LEU A 55 -4.17 4.47 -7.03
C LEU A 55 -4.49 4.71 -8.49
N GLY A 56 -4.65 5.98 -8.89
CA GLY A 56 -4.83 6.33 -10.30
C GLY A 56 -3.65 5.93 -11.16
N LEU A 57 -2.44 6.16 -10.67
CA LEU A 57 -1.21 5.75 -11.37
C LEU A 57 -1.10 4.23 -11.49
N LEU A 58 -1.39 3.52 -10.40
CA LEU A 58 -1.34 2.06 -10.40
C LEU A 58 -2.39 1.47 -11.34
N ASP A 59 -3.58 2.04 -11.35
CA ASP A 59 -4.63 1.61 -12.26
C ASP A 59 -4.23 1.82 -13.72
N ALA A 60 -3.67 2.98 -14.04
CA ALA A 60 -3.21 3.29 -15.39
C ALA A 60 -2.14 2.29 -15.87
N GLN A 61 -1.34 1.76 -14.95
CA GLN A 61 -0.32 0.78 -15.25
C GLN A 61 -0.79 -0.67 -15.06
N ARG A 62 -2.08 -0.85 -14.81
CA ARG A 62 -2.71 -2.16 -14.62
C ARG A 62 -2.12 -2.96 -13.47
N VAL A 63 -1.72 -2.26 -12.41
CA VAL A 63 -1.27 -2.90 -11.18
C VAL A 63 -2.48 -3.15 -10.32
N GLN A 64 -2.74 -4.41 -10.01
CA GLN A 64 -3.89 -4.78 -9.18
C GLN A 64 -3.57 -4.54 -7.71
N VAL A 65 -4.51 -3.91 -7.03
CA VAL A 65 -4.42 -3.58 -5.60
C VAL A 65 -5.48 -4.38 -4.87
N ASP A 66 -5.09 -4.99 -3.75
CA ASP A 66 -6.03 -5.71 -2.89
C ASP A 66 -6.79 -4.73 -2.00
N ALA A 67 -6.09 -3.99 -1.17
CA ALA A 67 -6.72 -3.05 -0.25
C ALA A 67 -5.77 -1.91 0.10
N VAL A 68 -6.36 -0.81 0.57
CA VAL A 68 -5.62 0.36 1.06
C VAL A 68 -6.00 0.59 2.51
N HIS A 69 -5.00 0.76 3.35
CA HIS A 69 -5.18 0.94 4.79
C HIS A 69 -4.54 2.23 5.24
N LYS A 70 -5.09 2.82 6.27
CA LYS A 70 -4.48 3.95 6.95
C LYS A 70 -4.08 3.51 8.36
N PHE A 71 -2.85 3.82 8.73
CA PHE A 71 -2.33 3.50 10.05
C PHE A 71 -2.11 4.76 10.86
N VAL A 72 -2.39 4.66 12.13
CA VAL A 72 -2.06 5.69 13.11
C VAL A 72 -0.98 5.12 14.00
N PRO A 73 0.19 5.77 14.13
CA PRO A 73 1.24 5.30 15.03
C PRO A 73 0.71 5.20 16.45
N ARG A 74 1.03 4.11 17.13
CA ARG A 74 0.63 3.88 18.52
C ARG A 74 1.87 3.57 19.34
N THR A 75 1.76 3.79 20.65
CA THR A 75 2.88 3.56 21.55
C THR A 75 3.28 2.09 21.64
N ASP A 76 2.38 1.19 21.31
CA ASP A 76 2.63 -0.25 21.33
C ASP A 76 3.01 -0.82 19.96
N GLY A 77 3.40 0.05 19.02
CA GLY A 77 3.86 -0.34 17.70
C GLY A 77 2.84 -0.10 16.60
N TRP A 78 3.12 -0.69 15.44
CA TRP A 78 2.25 -0.55 14.28
C TRP A 78 1.01 -1.41 14.44
N ARG A 79 -0.12 -0.77 14.53
CA ARG A 79 -1.41 -1.44 14.52
C ARG A 79 -2.37 -0.69 13.64
N SER A 80 -3.23 -1.43 12.98
CA SER A 80 -4.30 -0.83 12.22
C SER A 80 -5.27 -0.18 13.20
N ALA A 81 -5.30 1.14 13.22
CA ALA A 81 -6.26 1.89 14.03
C ALA A 81 -7.54 2.13 13.23
N GLU A 82 -7.40 2.21 11.94
CA GLU A 82 -8.51 2.46 11.05
C GLU A 82 -8.20 1.85 9.70
N VAL A 83 -9.13 1.11 9.17
CA VAL A 83 -9.00 0.53 7.84
C VAL A 83 -9.91 1.29 6.90
N ALA A 84 -9.32 2.03 5.98
CA ALA A 84 -10.04 2.66 4.89
C ALA A 84 -9.85 1.76 3.67
N GLU A 85 -10.87 1.01 3.32
CA GLU A 85 -10.75 0.07 2.22
C GLU A 85 -10.96 0.76 0.88
N TRP A 86 -10.06 0.49 -0.03
CA TRP A 86 -10.21 0.80 -1.43
C TRP A 86 -10.36 -0.50 -2.18
N ARG A 87 -11.45 -0.65 -2.90
CA ARG A 87 -11.68 -1.82 -3.72
C ARG A 87 -11.98 -1.41 -5.16
N ARG A 88 -11.42 -2.14 -6.04
CA ARG A 88 -11.63 -1.92 -7.46
C ARG A 88 -12.46 -3.03 -8.05
#